data_694779d94a09a74adda53f027b11bdef
#
_entry.id   694779d94a09a74adda53f027b11bdef
#
_cell.length_a   1.000
_cell.length_b   1.000
_cell.length_c   1.000
_cell.angle_alpha   90.00
_cell.angle_beta   90.00
_cell.angle_gamma   90.00
#
_symmetry.space_group_name_H-M   'P 1'
#
loop_
_entity.id
_entity.type
_entity.pdbx_description
1 polymer ?
#
loop_
_entity_poly.entity_id
_entity_poly.type
_entity_poly.pdbx_seq_one_letter_code
_entity_poly.pdbx_strand_id
1 'polypeptide(L)'
;MSFKEFPIMPDKSKGVMLFYPYVSKKSSNNLKRKLSGRWLGQGPMVNKFEDKFKNMFGKKNSAIATGSGTDSLHLAYILAGLKKGDEVITTVFTCTATNIPLLYMGIKIKFADVEKETMNISLESVKKLISKKTKAIICVHYGGLPCDMSGLKNLAKKFKIPIIED
;
A
#
# COMPACT_ATOMS: atom_id res chain seq x y z
N MET A 1 18.64 30.08 11.19
CA MET A 1 17.42 29.90 10.38
C MET A 1 16.31 29.45 11.31
N SER A 2 15.28 30.28 11.54
CA SER A 2 14.12 29.84 12.32
C SER A 2 13.25 29.00 11.39
N PHE A 3 13.08 27.73 11.74
CA PHE A 3 12.05 26.93 11.10
C PHE A 3 10.69 27.56 11.45
N LYS A 4 10.03 28.13 10.46
CA LYS A 4 8.61 28.51 10.63
C LYS A 4 7.86 27.22 10.93
N GLU A 5 7.27 27.12 12.12
CA GLU A 5 6.38 26.02 12.44
C GLU A 5 5.27 25.99 11.40
N PHE A 6 5.11 24.87 10.70
CA PHE A 6 3.94 24.67 9.84
C PHE A 6 2.69 24.66 10.73
N PRO A 7 1.62 25.35 10.35
CA PRO A 7 0.43 25.37 11.15
C PRO A 7 -0.08 23.95 11.40
N ILE A 8 -0.25 23.59 12.66
CA ILE A 8 -0.69 22.26 13.11
C ILE A 8 -2.12 21.93 12.62
N MET A 9 -2.87 22.96 12.26
CA MET A 9 -4.25 22.84 11.76
C MET A 9 -4.39 23.60 10.44
N PRO A 10 -5.05 23.01 9.42
CA PRO A 10 -5.33 23.73 8.20
C PRO A 10 -6.25 24.91 8.48
N ASP A 11 -5.93 26.03 7.88
CA ASP A 11 -6.82 27.21 7.89
C ASP A 11 -8.04 26.89 7.00
N LYS A 12 -9.16 26.62 7.63
CA LYS A 12 -10.41 26.27 6.95
C LYS A 12 -10.91 27.36 6.00
N SER A 13 -10.43 28.61 6.15
CA SER A 13 -10.77 29.72 5.24
C SER A 13 -10.10 29.60 3.86
N LYS A 14 -9.08 28.75 3.71
CA LYS A 14 -8.28 28.57 2.49
C LYS A 14 -8.70 27.38 1.61
N GLY A 15 -9.82 26.74 1.93
CA GLY A 15 -10.35 25.63 1.15
C GLY A 15 -10.27 24.28 1.84
N VAL A 16 -10.64 23.22 1.13
CA VAL A 16 -10.62 21.84 1.61
C VAL A 16 -9.27 21.21 1.29
N MET A 17 -8.53 20.79 2.32
CA MET A 17 -7.28 20.06 2.11
C MET A 17 -7.56 18.61 1.75
N LEU A 18 -6.99 18.15 0.65
CA LEU A 18 -7.14 16.77 0.18
C LEU A 18 -6.36 15.79 1.07
N PHE A 19 -5.18 16.19 1.54
CA PHE A 19 -4.32 15.38 2.40
C PHE A 19 -3.94 16.14 3.66
N TYR A 20 -4.34 15.62 4.79
CA TYR A 20 -3.97 16.17 6.09
C TYR A 20 -3.73 15.05 7.10
N PRO A 21 -2.48 14.66 7.35
CA PRO A 21 -2.18 13.60 8.30
C PRO A 21 -2.51 14.03 9.73
N TYR A 22 -3.31 13.22 10.41
CA TYR A 22 -3.63 13.41 11.81
C TYR A 22 -2.55 12.81 12.72
N VAL A 23 -1.95 13.62 13.57
CA VAL A 23 -1.03 13.17 14.61
C VAL A 23 -1.60 13.52 15.98
N SER A 24 -1.91 12.51 16.80
CA SER A 24 -2.44 12.73 18.14
C SER A 24 -1.37 13.28 19.09
N LYS A 25 -1.78 14.07 20.09
CA LYS A 25 -0.88 14.54 21.17
C LYS A 25 -0.20 13.36 21.89
N LYS A 26 -0.92 12.24 22.06
CA LYS A 26 -0.37 11.02 22.67
C LYS A 26 0.76 10.42 21.82
N SER A 27 0.60 10.39 20.50
CA SER A 27 1.63 9.91 19.57
C SER A 27 2.87 10.78 19.61
N SER A 28 2.69 12.10 19.58
CA SER A 28 3.78 13.09 19.70
C SER A 28 4.56 12.93 21.01
N ASN A 29 3.86 12.83 22.16
CA ASN A 29 4.51 12.64 23.47
C ASN A 29 5.23 11.29 23.57
N ASN A 30 4.67 10.24 23.01
CA ASN A 30 5.33 8.94 22.97
C ASN A 30 6.59 8.97 22.12
N LEU A 31 6.58 9.65 20.98
CA LEU A 31 7.73 9.81 20.11
C LEU A 31 8.84 10.59 20.84
N LYS A 32 8.54 11.73 21.46
CA LYS A 32 9.49 12.51 22.26
C LYS A 32 10.19 11.64 23.30
N ARG A 33 9.42 10.85 24.06
CA ARG A 33 9.98 9.94 25.08
C ARG A 33 10.87 8.85 24.47
N LYS A 34 10.56 8.38 23.25
CA LYS A 34 11.38 7.36 22.58
C LYS A 34 12.64 7.92 21.98
N LEU A 35 12.60 9.12 21.42
CA LEU A 35 13.78 9.82 20.92
C LEU A 35 14.79 10.14 22.03
N SER A 36 14.35 10.28 23.28
CA SER A 36 15.25 10.44 24.44
C SER A 36 15.90 9.11 24.89
N GLY A 37 15.53 7.99 24.29
CA GLY A 37 16.11 6.67 24.55
C GLY A 37 17.28 6.37 23.61
N ARG A 38 17.98 5.25 23.91
CA ARG A 38 19.12 4.80 23.08
C ARG A 38 18.71 4.01 21.85
N TRP A 39 17.45 3.53 21.77
CA TRP A 39 16.99 2.64 20.70
C TRP A 39 16.13 3.40 19.70
N LEU A 40 16.72 3.82 18.61
CA LEU A 40 16.08 4.61 17.55
C LEU A 40 15.76 3.81 16.27
N GLY A 41 16.31 2.59 16.16
CA GLY A 41 16.05 1.70 15.01
C GLY A 41 15.00 0.62 15.31
N GLN A 42 15.05 -0.46 14.55
CA GLN A 42 14.20 -1.63 14.76
C GLN A 42 14.47 -2.22 16.16
N GLY A 43 13.42 -2.46 16.93
CA GLY A 43 13.54 -2.93 18.30
C GLY A 43 12.19 -3.24 18.94
N PRO A 44 12.10 -3.32 20.28
CA PRO A 44 10.91 -3.79 20.98
C PRO A 44 9.60 -3.07 20.64
N MET A 45 9.67 -1.81 20.18
CA MET A 45 8.47 -1.07 19.78
C MET A 45 7.97 -1.50 18.40
N VAL A 46 8.89 -1.82 17.49
CA VAL A 46 8.54 -2.37 16.16
C VAL A 46 7.91 -3.75 16.36
N ASN A 47 8.50 -4.62 17.17
CA ASN A 47 7.94 -5.93 17.48
C ASN A 47 6.50 -5.82 18.05
N LYS A 48 6.28 -4.90 18.99
CA LYS A 48 4.94 -4.64 19.54
C LYS A 48 3.95 -4.13 18.48
N PHE A 49 4.41 -3.33 17.54
CA PHE A 49 3.60 -2.85 16.42
C PHE A 49 3.20 -4.02 15.52
N GLU A 50 4.18 -4.82 15.10
CA GLU A 50 3.96 -6.00 14.25
C GLU A 50 3.01 -7.02 14.91
N ASP A 51 3.20 -7.31 16.20
CA ASP A 51 2.33 -8.20 16.96
C ASP A 51 0.88 -7.68 17.03
N LYS A 52 0.69 -6.38 17.28
CA LYS A 52 -0.65 -5.79 17.29
C LYS A 52 -1.29 -5.85 15.92
N PHE A 53 -0.55 -5.50 14.87
CA PHE A 53 -1.03 -5.53 13.50
C PHE A 53 -1.42 -6.96 13.10
N LYS A 54 -0.54 -7.94 13.35
CA LYS A 54 -0.81 -9.36 13.15
C LYS A 54 -2.10 -9.82 13.85
N ASN A 55 -2.31 -9.41 15.10
CA ASN A 55 -3.49 -9.79 15.87
C ASN A 55 -4.79 -9.21 15.33
N MET A 56 -4.75 -8.05 14.65
CA MET A 56 -5.91 -7.46 13.97
C MET A 56 -6.38 -8.29 12.78
N PHE A 57 -5.45 -8.93 12.06
CA PHE A 57 -5.72 -9.69 10.84
C PHE A 57 -5.73 -11.21 11.04
N GLY A 58 -5.57 -11.67 12.27
CA GLY A 58 -5.60 -13.08 12.65
C GLY A 58 -4.21 -13.71 12.83
N LYS A 59 -4.11 -14.67 13.75
CA LYS A 59 -2.83 -15.27 14.20
C LYS A 59 -2.04 -16.00 13.10
N LYS A 60 -2.69 -16.39 12.01
CA LYS A 60 -2.03 -17.07 10.88
C LYS A 60 -1.25 -16.13 9.96
N ASN A 61 -1.47 -14.82 10.08
CA ASN A 61 -0.81 -13.82 9.28
C ASN A 61 0.53 -13.41 9.90
N SER A 62 1.44 -12.93 9.09
CA SER A 62 2.67 -12.26 9.53
C SER A 62 2.56 -10.77 9.27
N ALA A 63 3.25 -9.97 10.06
CA ALA A 63 3.35 -8.54 9.87
C ALA A 63 4.82 -8.15 9.92
N ILE A 64 5.24 -7.30 8.98
CA ILE A 64 6.60 -6.77 8.88
C ILE A 64 6.48 -5.26 8.71
N ALA A 65 7.08 -4.50 9.61
CA ALA A 65 7.17 -3.06 9.50
C ALA A 65 8.31 -2.68 8.54
N THR A 66 8.05 -1.71 7.67
CA THR A 66 9.01 -1.18 6.70
C THR A 66 9.17 0.32 6.85
N GLY A 67 10.11 0.93 6.13
CA GLY A 67 10.37 2.36 6.18
C GLY A 67 9.28 3.23 5.55
N SER A 68 8.55 2.67 4.59
CA SER A 68 7.47 3.36 3.87
C SER A 68 6.49 2.37 3.24
N GLY A 69 5.33 2.85 2.77
CA GLY A 69 4.41 2.05 1.96
C GLY A 69 5.04 1.56 0.66
N THR A 70 5.90 2.39 0.04
CA THR A 70 6.67 2.01 -1.16
C THR A 70 7.57 0.80 -0.89
N ASP A 71 8.27 0.78 0.26
CA ASP A 71 9.11 -0.35 0.66
C ASP A 71 8.28 -1.60 0.94
N SER A 72 7.08 -1.42 1.55
CA SER A 72 6.14 -2.52 1.80
C SER A 72 5.69 -3.17 0.51
N LEU A 73 5.32 -2.37 -0.49
CA LEU A 73 4.91 -2.85 -1.81
C LEU A 73 6.06 -3.55 -2.53
N HIS A 74 7.26 -2.96 -2.52
CA HIS A 74 8.44 -3.59 -3.12
C HIS A 74 8.72 -4.96 -2.48
N LEU A 75 8.69 -5.03 -1.14
CA LEU A 75 8.85 -6.29 -0.43
C LEU A 75 7.74 -7.30 -0.78
N ALA A 76 6.48 -6.84 -0.86
CA ALA A 76 5.37 -7.70 -1.25
C ALA A 76 5.54 -8.28 -2.66
N TYR A 77 6.04 -7.51 -3.61
CA TYR A 77 6.33 -7.99 -4.97
C TYR A 77 7.43 -9.05 -4.99
N ILE A 78 8.49 -8.85 -4.20
CA ILE A 78 9.57 -9.84 -4.03
C ILE A 78 9.01 -11.13 -3.40
N LEU A 79 8.22 -11.01 -2.33
CA LEU A 79 7.60 -12.16 -1.64
C LEU A 79 6.60 -12.91 -2.53
N ALA A 80 5.91 -12.20 -3.43
CA ALA A 80 5.06 -12.82 -4.45
C ALA A 80 5.86 -13.55 -5.54
N GLY A 81 7.19 -13.51 -5.49
CA GLY A 81 8.08 -14.19 -6.43
C GLY A 81 8.20 -13.51 -7.80
N LEU A 82 7.81 -12.25 -7.91
CA LEU A 82 7.90 -11.49 -9.16
C LEU A 82 9.35 -11.26 -9.57
N LYS A 83 9.63 -11.40 -10.87
CA LYS A 83 10.98 -11.30 -11.44
C LYS A 83 10.98 -10.41 -12.68
N LYS A 84 12.16 -9.95 -13.06
CA LYS A 84 12.37 -9.19 -14.31
C LYS A 84 11.75 -9.93 -15.50
N GLY A 85 10.95 -9.22 -16.26
CA GLY A 85 10.24 -9.72 -17.45
C GLY A 85 8.85 -10.30 -17.17
N ASP A 86 8.50 -10.57 -15.91
CA ASP A 86 7.14 -10.96 -15.54
C ASP A 86 6.13 -9.86 -15.91
N GLU A 87 4.87 -10.26 -16.07
CA GLU A 87 3.77 -9.35 -16.38
C GLU A 87 2.80 -9.28 -15.18
N VAL A 88 2.39 -8.07 -14.83
CA VAL A 88 1.39 -7.83 -13.79
C VAL A 88 0.28 -6.92 -14.31
N ILE A 89 -0.88 -6.97 -13.67
CA ILE A 89 -1.99 -6.06 -13.94
C ILE A 89 -2.20 -5.17 -12.72
N THR A 90 -2.27 -3.86 -12.94
CA THR A 90 -2.56 -2.85 -11.92
C THR A 90 -3.30 -1.67 -12.56
N THR A 91 -3.47 -0.55 -11.86
CA THR A 91 -4.08 0.67 -12.35
C THR A 91 -3.08 1.83 -12.41
N VAL A 92 -3.33 2.81 -13.30
CA VAL A 92 -2.61 4.09 -13.28
C VAL A 92 -3.17 5.05 -12.22
N PHE A 93 -4.42 4.83 -11.81
CA PHE A 93 -5.11 5.69 -10.86
C PHE A 93 -4.71 5.32 -9.43
N THR A 94 -3.51 5.71 -9.04
CA THR A 94 -2.90 5.44 -7.74
C THR A 94 -1.73 6.38 -7.48
N CYS A 95 -1.19 6.34 -6.26
CA CYS A 95 0.11 6.93 -5.98
C CYS A 95 1.20 6.20 -6.80
N THR A 96 2.21 6.93 -7.26
CA THR A 96 3.35 6.33 -7.99
C THR A 96 4.07 5.24 -7.20
N ALA A 97 3.96 5.27 -5.87
CA ALA A 97 4.50 4.26 -4.96
C ALA A 97 4.07 2.83 -5.28
N THR A 98 2.85 2.65 -5.81
CA THR A 98 2.35 1.34 -6.24
C THR A 98 3.12 0.79 -7.44
N ASN A 99 3.42 1.63 -8.42
CA ASN A 99 3.93 1.17 -9.72
C ASN A 99 5.47 1.30 -9.86
N ILE A 100 6.10 2.23 -9.16
CA ILE A 100 7.54 2.49 -9.26
C ILE A 100 8.39 1.26 -8.90
N PRO A 101 8.14 0.50 -7.81
CA PRO A 101 8.94 -0.67 -7.50
C PRO A 101 8.87 -1.75 -8.59
N LEU A 102 7.73 -1.90 -9.28
CA LEU A 102 7.60 -2.83 -10.41
C LEU A 102 8.53 -2.45 -11.56
N LEU A 103 8.66 -1.14 -11.85
CA LEU A 103 9.57 -0.64 -12.88
C LEU A 103 11.03 -0.91 -12.50
N TYR A 104 11.42 -0.68 -11.24
CA TYR A 104 12.77 -0.99 -10.75
C TYR A 104 13.10 -2.47 -10.84
N MET A 105 12.11 -3.35 -10.63
CA MET A 105 12.26 -4.78 -10.79
C MET A 105 12.27 -5.25 -12.26
N GLY A 106 12.03 -4.34 -13.22
CA GLY A 106 11.95 -4.67 -14.65
C GLY A 106 10.72 -5.50 -15.01
N ILE A 107 9.63 -5.33 -14.27
CA ILE A 107 8.35 -6.02 -14.48
C ILE A 107 7.54 -5.27 -15.53
N LYS A 108 6.86 -6.01 -16.38
CA LYS A 108 5.96 -5.46 -17.41
C LYS A 108 4.60 -5.17 -16.80
N ILE A 109 4.18 -3.91 -16.83
CA ILE A 109 2.91 -3.49 -16.28
C ILE A 109 1.86 -3.41 -17.38
N LYS A 110 0.72 -4.06 -17.16
CA LYS A 110 -0.52 -3.83 -17.91
C LYS A 110 -1.46 -3.02 -17.04
N PHE A 111 -1.90 -1.89 -17.55
CA PHE A 111 -2.80 -1.01 -16.84
C PHE A 111 -4.26 -1.35 -17.17
N ALA A 112 -4.98 -1.79 -16.15
CA ALA A 112 -6.42 -1.90 -16.18
C ALA A 112 -7.06 -0.54 -15.88
N ASP A 113 -8.20 -0.30 -16.48
CA ASP A 113 -9.01 0.87 -16.21
C ASP A 113 -9.67 0.79 -14.82
N VAL A 114 -10.31 1.86 -14.38
CA VAL A 114 -11.02 1.95 -13.11
C VAL A 114 -12.53 2.05 -13.33
N GLU A 115 -13.28 1.64 -12.32
CA GLU A 115 -14.72 1.86 -12.26
C GLU A 115 -15.01 3.33 -11.97
N LYS A 116 -15.90 3.93 -12.76
CA LYS A 116 -16.20 5.37 -12.69
C LYS A 116 -16.71 5.81 -11.31
N GLU A 117 -17.51 4.97 -10.67
CA GLU A 117 -18.18 5.28 -9.40
C GLU A 117 -17.26 5.13 -8.20
N THR A 118 -16.29 4.22 -8.25
CA THR A 118 -15.46 3.86 -7.10
C THR A 118 -14.00 4.26 -7.26
N MET A 119 -13.56 4.52 -8.49
CA MET A 119 -12.15 4.72 -8.87
C MET A 119 -11.26 3.50 -8.56
N ASN A 120 -11.84 2.39 -8.17
CA ASN A 120 -11.15 1.13 -7.98
C ASN A 120 -10.92 0.41 -9.31
N ILE A 121 -9.94 -0.50 -9.35
CA ILE A 121 -9.62 -1.27 -10.55
C ILE A 121 -10.85 -1.99 -11.10
N SER A 122 -11.11 -1.86 -12.39
CA SER A 122 -12.25 -2.50 -13.06
C SER A 122 -11.99 -3.99 -13.28
N LEU A 123 -12.85 -4.83 -12.70
CA LEU A 123 -12.80 -6.28 -12.90
C LEU A 123 -12.92 -6.66 -14.38
N GLU A 124 -13.77 -5.96 -15.12
CA GLU A 124 -13.97 -6.21 -16.57
C GLU A 124 -12.71 -5.85 -17.37
N SER A 125 -12.03 -4.76 -16.99
CA SER A 125 -10.75 -4.41 -17.61
C SER A 125 -9.67 -5.44 -17.29
N VAL A 126 -9.59 -5.92 -16.05
CA VAL A 126 -8.66 -6.99 -15.66
C VAL A 126 -8.93 -8.27 -16.45
N LYS A 127 -10.19 -8.66 -16.63
CA LYS A 127 -10.56 -9.86 -17.44
C LYS A 127 -10.09 -9.78 -18.88
N LYS A 128 -10.10 -8.59 -19.47
CA LYS A 128 -9.62 -8.37 -20.85
C LYS A 128 -8.10 -8.46 -20.97
N LEU A 129 -7.38 -8.09 -19.92
CA LEU A 129 -5.91 -7.99 -19.91
C LEU A 129 -5.21 -9.27 -19.44
N ILE A 130 -5.87 -10.07 -18.60
CA ILE A 130 -5.26 -11.22 -17.96
C ILE A 130 -4.92 -12.32 -18.98
N SER A 131 -3.75 -12.89 -18.84
CA SER A 131 -3.25 -13.94 -19.72
C SER A 131 -2.41 -14.97 -18.95
N LYS A 132 -1.97 -16.04 -19.60
CA LYS A 132 -1.04 -17.04 -19.03
C LYS A 132 0.31 -16.42 -18.61
N LYS A 133 0.65 -15.23 -19.10
CA LYS A 133 1.87 -14.48 -18.73
C LYS A 133 1.72 -13.65 -17.48
N THR A 134 0.48 -13.35 -17.07
CA THR A 134 0.21 -12.55 -15.87
C THR A 134 0.61 -13.32 -14.63
N LYS A 135 1.40 -12.68 -13.77
CA LYS A 135 1.96 -13.27 -12.55
C LYS A 135 1.34 -12.75 -11.25
N ALA A 136 0.73 -11.57 -11.29
CA ALA A 136 -0.01 -11.00 -10.15
C ALA A 136 -1.06 -9.97 -10.62
N ILE A 137 -2.02 -9.71 -9.75
CA ILE A 137 -2.91 -8.55 -9.84
C ILE A 137 -2.59 -7.67 -8.63
N ILE A 138 -2.36 -6.38 -8.87
CA ILE A 138 -2.17 -5.38 -7.81
C ILE A 138 -3.40 -4.48 -7.82
N CYS A 139 -4.13 -4.42 -6.73
CA CYS A 139 -5.30 -3.56 -6.59
C CYS A 139 -5.08 -2.53 -5.48
N VAL A 140 -5.63 -1.34 -5.68
CA VAL A 140 -5.56 -0.22 -4.74
C VAL A 140 -6.96 0.03 -4.22
N HIS A 141 -7.13 0.04 -2.91
CA HIS A 141 -8.39 0.39 -2.26
C HIS A 141 -8.53 1.91 -2.19
N TYR A 142 -8.93 2.51 -3.31
CA TYR A 142 -8.91 3.97 -3.46
C TYR A 142 -9.78 4.67 -2.42
N GLY A 143 -9.17 5.64 -1.72
CA GLY A 143 -9.84 6.35 -0.63
C GLY A 143 -10.28 5.46 0.54
N GLY A 144 -9.76 4.23 0.65
CA GLY A 144 -10.15 3.25 1.67
C GLY A 144 -11.39 2.43 1.30
N LEU A 145 -11.96 2.62 0.11
CA LEU A 145 -13.08 1.82 -0.39
C LEU A 145 -12.53 0.50 -0.97
N PRO A 146 -12.94 -0.68 -0.44
CA PRO A 146 -12.48 -1.95 -0.96
C PRO A 146 -12.84 -2.16 -2.44
N CYS A 147 -11.90 -2.73 -3.21
CA CYS A 147 -12.18 -3.24 -4.55
C CYS A 147 -13.18 -4.40 -4.51
N ASP A 148 -13.72 -4.81 -5.67
CA ASP A 148 -14.44 -6.08 -5.79
C ASP A 148 -13.48 -7.27 -5.57
N MET A 149 -13.17 -7.52 -4.29
CA MET A 149 -12.26 -8.59 -3.92
C MET A 149 -12.81 -9.98 -4.22
N SER A 150 -14.13 -10.14 -4.25
CA SER A 150 -14.76 -11.42 -4.61
C SER A 150 -14.50 -11.77 -6.07
N GLY A 151 -14.74 -10.83 -6.97
CA GLY A 151 -14.46 -10.99 -8.39
C GLY A 151 -12.98 -11.18 -8.69
N LEU A 152 -12.12 -10.33 -8.09
CA LEU A 152 -10.67 -10.42 -8.25
C LEU A 152 -10.10 -11.76 -7.73
N LYS A 153 -10.54 -12.23 -6.55
CA LYS A 153 -10.10 -13.52 -5.97
C LYS A 153 -10.52 -14.71 -6.83
N ASN A 154 -11.73 -14.69 -7.35
CA ASN A 154 -12.21 -15.75 -8.27
C ASN A 154 -11.35 -15.81 -9.54
N LEU A 155 -11.04 -14.63 -10.11
CA LEU A 155 -10.20 -14.53 -11.29
C LEU A 155 -8.75 -14.97 -11.00
N ALA A 156 -8.17 -14.49 -9.95
CA ALA A 156 -6.81 -14.84 -9.52
C ALA A 156 -6.66 -16.35 -9.25
N LYS A 157 -7.65 -16.96 -8.60
CA LYS A 157 -7.70 -18.41 -8.37
C LYS A 157 -7.71 -19.21 -9.69
N LYS A 158 -8.48 -18.77 -10.69
CA LYS A 158 -8.52 -19.40 -12.01
C LYS A 158 -7.15 -19.41 -12.69
N PHE A 159 -6.39 -18.34 -12.54
CA PHE A 159 -5.04 -18.19 -13.12
C PHE A 159 -3.91 -18.62 -12.18
N LYS A 160 -4.21 -19.02 -10.94
CA LYS A 160 -3.27 -19.44 -9.90
C LYS A 160 -2.20 -18.36 -9.63
N ILE A 161 -2.61 -17.11 -9.54
CA ILE A 161 -1.75 -15.95 -9.28
C ILE A 161 -2.15 -15.24 -7.99
N PRO A 162 -1.21 -14.59 -7.29
CA PRO A 162 -1.53 -13.79 -6.11
C PRO A 162 -2.23 -12.47 -6.46
N ILE A 163 -2.95 -11.94 -5.46
CA ILE A 163 -3.38 -10.55 -5.43
C ILE A 163 -2.54 -9.84 -4.38
N ILE A 164 -2.09 -8.64 -4.70
CA ILE A 164 -1.40 -7.73 -3.78
C ILE A 164 -2.32 -6.53 -3.60
N GLU A 165 -2.67 -6.27 -2.35
CA GLU A 165 -3.61 -5.22 -1.95
C GLU A 165 -2.80 -4.03 -1.40
N ASP A 166 -3.00 -2.82 -1.97
CA ASP A 166 -2.40 -1.54 -1.58
C ASP A 166 -3.47 -0.62 -0.94
#